data_347ce091175f7c07c4128578560671f1
#
_entry.id   347ce091175f7c07c4128578560671f1
#
_cell.length_a   1.000
_cell.length_b   1.000
_cell.length_c   1.000
_cell.angle_alpha   90.00
_cell.angle_beta   90.00
_cell.angle_gamma   90.00
#
_symmetry.space_group_name_H-M   'P 1'
#
loop_
_entity.id
_entity.type
_entity.pdbx_description
1 polymer ?
#
loop_
_entity_poly.entity_id
_entity_poly.type
_entity_poly.pdbx_seq_one_letter_code
_entity_poly.pdbx_strand_id
1 'polypeptide(L)'
;TATTEIYTLSLHDALPILGKVKKPEKAKGKITFKLNISGHPEYAQGKFAIGIKKSKSAYSVISPKSYVSNPEKLSTNTAAYFVPGTKKGIQATDINELTDTKSKTVFFNLYISDLMRKDSGVETYKYNGKTYHFNGLYGYVYLVQQCNAKGIQVTAQISIDRNASTQSFITGNSPYAETAYYGWNTDNSTTRQTMEAMFAYLGEKFGKNNCYISNWILGNEVNSANGYYYVGNVSFSKFISMYSEAFRCLYNAVKSSRGSSKVFICLDNCWNQKNAFTICYSARSTLESFAAKISDMQKDVNWNLAYHAYNQPLSDSQFWSGANASMFTSDANTTTFITMRNIQTLTDYVKNRFGSNTRIILSEQGFSSTYGGQANQAAAIALAYYKAACNPMIDAFIIRSYKDEAHEVAQGLAMGLKDANGKKKTAYNVFKNMDSSNSLKYTEKVLKSQVGNWKSLVPGYSTGKISSMYRK
;
A
#
# COMPACT_ATOMS: atom_id res chain seq x y z
N THR A 1 -38.65 -36.68 15.90
CA THR A 1 -38.34 -35.42 15.22
C THR A 1 -36.81 -35.24 15.24
N ALA A 2 -36.17 -35.51 14.07
CA ALA A 2 -34.73 -35.39 13.92
C ALA A 2 -34.34 -33.91 14.03
N THR A 3 -33.50 -33.57 14.99
CA THR A 3 -32.88 -32.24 15.12
C THR A 3 -31.78 -32.12 14.08
N THR A 4 -31.99 -31.34 13.04
CA THR A 4 -30.92 -31.04 12.07
C THR A 4 -29.95 -30.04 12.68
N GLU A 5 -28.73 -30.48 12.98
CA GLU A 5 -27.66 -29.63 13.47
C GLU A 5 -26.91 -29.06 12.26
N ILE A 6 -26.75 -27.75 12.20
CA ILE A 6 -26.01 -27.03 11.16
C ILE A 6 -24.63 -26.68 11.69
N TYR A 7 -23.59 -26.92 10.88
CA TYR A 7 -22.19 -26.72 11.26
C TYR A 7 -21.50 -25.80 10.26
N THR A 8 -20.58 -24.99 10.75
CA THR A 8 -19.63 -24.25 9.90
C THR A 8 -18.36 -25.07 9.76
N LEU A 9 -17.92 -25.28 8.53
CA LEU A 9 -16.73 -26.06 8.20
C LEU A 9 -15.64 -25.11 7.67
N SER A 10 -14.43 -25.17 8.22
CA SER A 10 -13.23 -24.57 7.65
C SER A 10 -12.52 -25.61 6.78
N LEU A 11 -12.00 -25.18 5.64
CA LEU A 11 -11.40 -26.04 4.63
C LEU A 11 -9.93 -25.70 4.36
N HIS A 12 -9.20 -25.31 5.37
CA HIS A 12 -7.76 -25.61 5.42
C HIS A 12 -7.60 -27.07 5.82
N ASP A 13 -6.59 -27.76 5.31
CA ASP A 13 -6.35 -29.21 5.40
C ASP A 13 -6.29 -29.81 6.82
N ALA A 14 -6.77 -29.13 7.84
CA ALA A 14 -6.79 -29.57 9.21
C ALA A 14 -8.04 -29.09 9.96
N LEU A 15 -8.87 -30.04 10.35
CA LEU A 15 -9.97 -29.99 11.31
C LEU A 15 -11.10 -28.97 11.09
N PRO A 16 -12.36 -29.41 11.07
CA PRO A 16 -13.51 -28.53 10.98
C PRO A 16 -13.64 -27.70 12.25
N ILE A 17 -13.73 -26.37 12.10
CA ILE A 17 -14.19 -25.50 13.17
C ILE A 17 -15.70 -25.68 13.27
N LEU A 18 -16.13 -26.23 14.40
CA LEU A 18 -17.54 -26.53 14.62
C LEU A 18 -18.18 -25.43 15.48
N GLY A 19 -18.82 -24.47 14.82
CA GLY A 19 -19.88 -23.71 15.47
C GLY A 19 -21.18 -24.52 15.41
N LYS A 20 -21.80 -24.82 16.54
CA LYS A 20 -23.07 -25.53 16.61
C LYS A 20 -24.24 -24.56 16.75
N VAL A 21 -25.22 -24.60 15.85
CA VAL A 21 -26.46 -23.84 15.98
C VAL A 21 -27.58 -24.80 16.36
N LYS A 22 -28.21 -24.57 17.50
CA LYS A 22 -29.45 -25.25 17.90
C LYS A 22 -30.60 -24.64 17.09
N LYS A 23 -31.24 -25.48 16.26
CA LYS A 23 -32.47 -25.24 15.47
C LYS A 23 -32.65 -23.86 14.81
N PRO A 24 -32.72 -23.77 13.49
CA PRO A 24 -33.46 -22.70 12.83
C PRO A 24 -34.92 -23.11 12.78
N GLU A 25 -35.79 -22.39 13.44
CA GLU A 25 -37.23 -22.65 13.38
C GLU A 25 -37.90 -22.20 12.06
N LYS A 26 -37.14 -21.49 11.18
CA LYS A 26 -37.64 -21.04 9.85
C LYS A 26 -36.50 -21.07 8.80
N ALA A 27 -36.87 -21.44 7.58
CA ALA A 27 -36.00 -21.55 6.41
C ALA A 27 -35.39 -20.20 5.89
N LYS A 28 -35.68 -19.10 6.55
CA LYS A 28 -35.15 -17.74 6.23
C LYS A 28 -34.65 -17.10 7.52
N GLY A 29 -33.33 -16.96 7.65
CA GLY A 29 -32.75 -16.29 8.81
C GLY A 29 -31.24 -16.09 8.67
N LYS A 30 -30.72 -15.06 9.38
CA LYS A 30 -29.29 -14.80 9.51
C LYS A 30 -28.72 -15.68 10.62
N ILE A 31 -27.73 -16.50 10.29
CA ILE A 31 -26.97 -17.28 11.27
C ILE A 31 -25.67 -16.53 11.56
N THR A 32 -25.37 -16.27 12.82
CA THR A 32 -24.12 -15.62 13.25
C THR A 32 -23.27 -16.61 14.01
N PHE A 33 -22.05 -16.81 13.55
CA PHE A 33 -21.03 -17.60 14.23
C PHE A 33 -19.98 -16.66 14.81
N LYS A 34 -19.56 -16.91 16.06
CA LYS A 34 -18.35 -16.29 16.61
C LYS A 34 -17.13 -17.07 16.11
N LEU A 35 -16.30 -16.39 15.32
CA LEU A 35 -15.00 -16.92 14.91
C LEU A 35 -13.92 -16.34 15.84
N ASN A 36 -13.34 -17.17 16.70
CA ASN A 36 -12.23 -16.74 17.55
C ASN A 36 -10.91 -17.04 16.84
N ILE A 37 -10.17 -16.00 16.47
CA ILE A 37 -8.84 -16.11 15.85
C ILE A 37 -7.68 -16.07 16.86
N SER A 38 -7.96 -15.91 18.16
CA SER A 38 -6.93 -15.94 19.19
C SER A 38 -6.27 -17.34 19.24
N GLY A 39 -4.98 -17.39 18.92
CA GLY A 39 -4.24 -18.65 18.75
C GLY A 39 -4.51 -19.40 17.45
N HIS A 40 -5.38 -18.87 16.57
CA HIS A 40 -5.78 -19.45 15.30
C HIS A 40 -5.89 -18.38 14.19
N PRO A 41 -4.81 -17.63 13.90
CA PRO A 41 -4.84 -16.56 12.89
C PRO A 41 -5.15 -17.08 11.47
N GLU A 42 -4.91 -18.37 11.20
CA GLU A 42 -5.25 -19.03 9.95
C GLU A 42 -6.75 -19.01 9.63
N TYR A 43 -7.60 -18.85 10.61
CA TYR A 43 -9.04 -18.78 10.41
C TYR A 43 -9.47 -17.53 9.63
N ALA A 44 -8.70 -16.45 9.69
CA ALA A 44 -8.94 -15.27 8.86
C ALA A 44 -8.68 -15.54 7.37
N GLN A 45 -7.90 -16.58 7.04
CA GLN A 45 -7.54 -16.94 5.66
C GLN A 45 -8.42 -18.08 5.09
N GLY A 46 -9.17 -18.75 5.95
CA GLY A 46 -9.96 -19.93 5.57
C GLY A 46 -11.21 -19.61 4.76
N LYS A 47 -11.64 -20.59 3.93
CA LYS A 47 -12.99 -20.62 3.35
C LYS A 47 -13.93 -21.39 4.27
N PHE A 48 -15.10 -20.85 4.45
CA PHE A 48 -16.16 -21.43 5.27
C PHE A 48 -17.35 -21.87 4.42
N ALA A 49 -18.01 -22.95 4.84
CA ALA A 49 -19.25 -23.41 4.25
C ALA A 49 -20.21 -23.87 5.36
N ILE A 50 -21.49 -23.88 5.06
CA ILE A 50 -22.50 -24.49 5.92
C ILE A 50 -22.59 -25.98 5.61
N GLY A 51 -22.55 -26.80 6.64
CA GLY A 51 -22.68 -28.25 6.52
C GLY A 51 -23.74 -28.83 7.45
N ILE A 52 -24.32 -29.94 7.04
CA ILE A 52 -25.22 -30.77 7.86
C ILE A 52 -24.47 -32.05 8.27
N LYS A 53 -24.50 -32.37 9.54
CA LYS A 53 -23.88 -33.58 10.08
C LYS A 53 -24.65 -34.82 9.61
N LYS A 54 -23.94 -35.75 9.02
CA LYS A 54 -24.49 -37.04 8.56
C LYS A 54 -24.18 -38.18 9.53
N SER A 55 -22.99 -38.12 10.16
CA SER A 55 -22.54 -39.10 11.16
C SER A 55 -21.57 -38.47 12.14
N LYS A 56 -20.95 -39.22 13.04
CA LYS A 56 -19.95 -38.69 14.01
C LYS A 56 -18.79 -37.94 13.34
N SER A 57 -18.40 -38.35 12.12
CA SER A 57 -17.23 -37.80 11.40
C SER A 57 -17.52 -37.30 9.99
N ALA A 58 -18.77 -37.36 9.50
CA ALA A 58 -19.14 -36.97 8.15
C ALA A 58 -20.12 -35.80 8.12
N TYR A 59 -19.87 -34.86 7.23
CA TYR A 59 -20.70 -33.66 6.96
C TYR A 59 -21.05 -33.58 5.48
N SER A 60 -22.25 -33.14 5.19
CA SER A 60 -22.67 -32.76 3.83
C SER A 60 -22.65 -31.26 3.71
N VAL A 61 -21.79 -30.71 2.85
CA VAL A 61 -21.73 -29.25 2.58
C VAL A 61 -22.97 -28.85 1.77
N ILE A 62 -23.69 -27.83 2.24
CA ILE A 62 -24.96 -27.38 1.66
C ILE A 62 -24.92 -25.90 1.21
N SER A 63 -23.79 -25.21 1.33
CA SER A 63 -23.59 -23.86 0.82
C SER A 63 -22.31 -23.73 0.00
N PRO A 64 -22.18 -22.69 -0.85
CA PRO A 64 -20.90 -22.34 -1.43
C PRO A 64 -19.84 -22.08 -0.36
N LYS A 65 -18.58 -22.35 -0.73
CA LYS A 65 -17.41 -22.02 0.11
C LYS A 65 -17.03 -20.56 -0.11
N SER A 66 -16.94 -19.78 0.97
CA SER A 66 -16.61 -18.35 0.90
C SER A 66 -15.59 -17.95 1.94
N TYR A 67 -14.71 -17.01 1.60
CA TYR A 67 -13.86 -16.36 2.57
C TYR A 67 -14.66 -15.46 3.50
N VAL A 68 -14.07 -15.11 4.64
CA VAL A 68 -14.60 -14.07 5.54
C VAL A 68 -14.67 -12.74 4.78
N SER A 69 -15.85 -12.13 4.68
CA SER A 69 -16.04 -10.86 3.96
C SER A 69 -15.74 -9.61 4.80
N ASN A 70 -15.63 -9.77 6.11
CA ASN A 70 -15.47 -8.66 7.07
C ASN A 70 -14.42 -8.98 8.13
N PRO A 71 -13.14 -9.22 7.73
CA PRO A 71 -12.07 -9.62 8.65
C PRO A 71 -11.80 -8.60 9.76
N GLU A 72 -12.14 -7.31 9.56
CA GLU A 72 -12.04 -6.26 10.58
C GLU A 72 -12.90 -6.54 11.82
N LYS A 73 -13.96 -7.35 11.71
CA LYS A 73 -14.80 -7.76 12.85
C LYS A 73 -14.17 -8.89 13.67
N LEU A 74 -13.13 -9.52 13.18
CA LEU A 74 -12.33 -10.49 13.93
C LEU A 74 -11.32 -9.80 14.84
N SER A 75 -10.98 -8.54 14.54
CA SER A 75 -10.01 -7.77 15.31
C SER A 75 -10.53 -7.45 16.70
N THR A 76 -9.70 -7.65 17.71
CA THR A 76 -9.91 -7.14 19.07
C THR A 76 -9.46 -5.68 19.21
N ASN A 77 -8.68 -5.17 18.26
CA ASN A 77 -8.24 -3.77 18.24
C ASN A 77 -9.23 -2.91 17.49
N THR A 78 -10.06 -2.18 18.22
CA THR A 78 -11.11 -1.28 17.70
C THR A 78 -10.69 0.18 17.59
N ALA A 79 -9.39 0.49 17.80
CA ALA A 79 -8.89 1.85 17.68
C ALA A 79 -9.17 2.44 16.29
N ALA A 80 -9.62 3.69 16.23
CA ALA A 80 -9.93 4.38 14.99
C ALA A 80 -8.69 4.51 14.08
N TYR A 81 -8.94 4.71 12.79
CA TYR A 81 -7.89 5.02 11.84
C TYR A 81 -7.26 6.37 12.20
N PHE A 82 -5.94 6.37 12.30
CA PHE A 82 -5.20 7.59 12.62
C PHE A 82 -5.09 8.48 11.37
N VAL A 83 -5.60 9.69 11.45
CA VAL A 83 -5.49 10.72 10.41
C VAL A 83 -4.45 11.74 10.86
N PRO A 84 -3.33 11.92 10.12
CA PRO A 84 -2.31 12.89 10.48
C PRO A 84 -2.81 14.33 10.29
N GLY A 85 -2.17 15.29 10.99
CA GLY A 85 -2.55 16.70 10.90
C GLY A 85 -2.37 17.32 9.51
N THR A 86 -1.45 16.79 8.70
CA THR A 86 -1.22 17.19 7.30
C THR A 86 -0.87 15.97 6.45
N LYS A 87 -0.98 16.09 5.12
CA LYS A 87 -0.69 15.01 4.16
C LYS A 87 0.81 14.87 3.86
N LYS A 88 1.66 15.75 4.42
CA LYS A 88 3.10 15.80 4.12
C LYS A 88 3.84 14.61 4.71
N GLY A 89 4.55 13.88 3.87
CA GLY A 89 5.37 12.75 4.24
C GLY A 89 6.69 12.66 3.49
N ILE A 90 7.58 11.82 4.02
CA ILE A 90 8.87 11.52 3.41
C ILE A 90 9.20 10.03 3.57
N GLN A 91 9.89 9.47 2.60
CA GLN A 91 10.50 8.15 2.71
C GLN A 91 11.71 8.24 3.63
N ALA A 92 11.66 7.54 4.76
CA ALA A 92 12.71 7.57 5.77
C ALA A 92 12.67 6.33 6.67
N THR A 93 13.84 5.97 7.19
CA THR A 93 14.01 4.94 8.21
C THR A 93 14.59 5.50 9.52
N ASP A 94 14.86 6.81 9.57
CA ASP A 94 15.34 7.51 10.75
C ASP A 94 14.30 8.55 11.21
N ILE A 95 13.91 8.46 12.48
CA ILE A 95 12.97 9.38 13.12
C ILE A 95 13.48 10.84 13.13
N ASN A 96 14.79 11.04 13.10
CA ASN A 96 15.39 12.37 13.08
C ASN A 96 15.10 13.08 11.74
N GLU A 97 15.08 12.38 10.61
CA GLU A 97 14.72 12.93 9.31
C GLU A 97 13.27 13.43 9.29
N LEU A 98 12.37 12.65 9.89
CA LEU A 98 10.95 13.02 10.04
C LEU A 98 10.77 14.26 10.94
N THR A 99 11.49 14.31 12.03
CA THR A 99 11.45 15.44 12.96
C THR A 99 12.06 16.70 12.33
N ASP A 100 13.19 16.58 11.66
CA ASP A 100 13.87 17.69 10.96
C ASP A 100 12.99 18.30 9.87
N THR A 101 12.29 17.47 9.09
CA THR A 101 11.40 17.90 8.01
C THR A 101 9.99 18.25 8.48
N LYS A 102 9.65 18.01 9.74
CA LYS A 102 8.30 18.14 10.31
C LYS A 102 7.27 17.30 9.55
N SER A 103 7.66 16.15 9.05
CA SER A 103 6.77 15.24 8.33
C SER A 103 5.73 14.61 9.26
N LYS A 104 4.52 14.42 8.76
CA LYS A 104 3.40 13.82 9.47
C LYS A 104 3.02 12.44 8.95
N THR A 105 3.68 12.00 7.89
CA THR A 105 3.58 10.65 7.34
C THR A 105 4.97 10.15 7.00
N VAL A 106 5.23 8.88 7.29
CA VAL A 106 6.44 8.16 6.88
C VAL A 106 6.09 7.04 5.91
N PHE A 107 6.98 6.76 4.97
CA PHE A 107 6.99 5.56 4.13
C PHE A 107 8.33 4.84 4.28
N PHE A 108 8.30 3.52 4.36
CA PHE A 108 9.48 2.68 4.26
C PHE A 108 9.15 1.31 3.65
N ASN A 109 10.17 0.67 3.09
CA ASN A 109 10.09 -0.72 2.64
C ASN A 109 10.34 -1.66 3.82
N LEU A 110 9.47 -2.66 3.96
CA LEU A 110 9.66 -3.81 4.83
C LEU A 110 10.03 -4.99 3.93
N TYR A 111 11.29 -5.39 3.97
CA TYR A 111 11.79 -6.45 3.12
C TYR A 111 11.56 -7.83 3.74
N ILE A 112 11.15 -8.79 2.91
CA ILE A 112 10.94 -10.17 3.35
C ILE A 112 12.25 -10.82 3.75
N SER A 113 13.39 -10.43 3.15
CA SER A 113 14.70 -10.90 3.60
C SER A 113 15.02 -10.50 5.04
N ASP A 114 14.62 -9.29 5.48
CA ASP A 114 14.76 -8.88 6.89
C ASP A 114 13.93 -9.75 7.82
N LEU A 115 12.70 -10.11 7.42
CA LEU A 115 11.85 -11.00 8.19
C LEU A 115 12.43 -12.42 8.29
N MET A 116 13.15 -12.87 7.25
CA MET A 116 13.77 -14.20 7.19
C MET A 116 15.15 -14.27 7.84
N ARG A 117 15.73 -13.14 8.22
CA ARG A 117 17.07 -13.06 8.83
C ARG A 117 17.11 -13.77 10.18
N LYS A 118 18.15 -14.59 10.39
CA LYS A 118 18.28 -15.45 11.59
C LYS A 118 19.51 -15.10 12.46
N ASP A 119 20.15 -13.99 12.18
CA ASP A 119 21.37 -13.54 12.87
C ASP A 119 21.13 -13.10 14.33
N SER A 120 19.94 -12.54 14.62
CA SER A 120 19.58 -12.13 15.96
C SER A 120 18.07 -11.95 16.10
N GLY A 121 17.55 -12.03 17.33
CA GLY A 121 16.18 -11.66 17.65
C GLY A 121 15.11 -12.48 16.94
N VAL A 122 15.35 -13.78 16.72
CA VAL A 122 14.38 -14.69 16.09
C VAL A 122 13.28 -15.03 17.07
N GLU A 123 12.04 -14.86 16.63
CA GLU A 123 10.83 -15.18 17.38
C GLU A 123 10.16 -16.43 16.79
N THR A 124 9.57 -17.24 17.67
CA THR A 124 8.78 -18.41 17.27
C THR A 124 7.33 -18.00 17.05
N TYR A 125 6.76 -18.38 15.90
CA TYR A 125 5.38 -18.12 15.55
C TYR A 125 4.65 -19.39 15.14
N LYS A 126 3.50 -19.65 15.74
CA LYS A 126 2.65 -20.82 15.42
C LYS A 126 1.55 -20.38 14.45
N TYR A 127 1.41 -21.10 13.35
CA TYR A 127 0.39 -20.85 12.34
C TYR A 127 -0.06 -22.16 11.70
N ASN A 128 -1.36 -22.44 11.73
CA ASN A 128 -1.98 -23.62 11.11
C ASN A 128 -1.26 -24.94 11.48
N GLY A 129 -1.01 -25.17 12.77
CA GLY A 129 -0.34 -26.36 13.28
C GLY A 129 1.17 -26.45 13.01
N LYS A 130 1.77 -25.48 12.31
CA LYS A 130 3.20 -25.42 12.05
C LYS A 130 3.89 -24.34 12.89
N THR A 131 5.18 -24.53 13.13
CA THR A 131 6.03 -23.56 13.82
C THR A 131 6.94 -22.88 12.80
N TYR A 132 6.91 -21.55 12.79
CA TYR A 132 7.75 -20.68 11.98
C TYR A 132 8.71 -19.91 12.87
N HIS A 133 9.83 -19.45 12.28
CA HIS A 133 10.84 -18.65 12.94
C HIS A 133 11.09 -17.40 12.12
N PHE A 134 10.65 -16.26 12.64
CA PHE A 134 10.76 -14.95 11.99
C PHE A 134 11.65 -14.02 12.79
N ASN A 135 12.33 -13.10 12.12
CA ASN A 135 13.06 -12.04 12.81
C ASN A 135 12.07 -11.11 13.54
N GLY A 136 12.44 -10.68 14.73
CA GLY A 136 11.65 -9.78 15.56
C GLY A 136 11.54 -8.36 15.02
N LEU A 137 12.28 -8.00 13.96
CA LEU A 137 12.20 -6.70 13.27
C LEU A 137 12.34 -5.49 14.21
N TYR A 138 13.18 -5.58 15.24
CA TYR A 138 13.23 -4.59 16.32
C TYR A 138 13.55 -3.16 15.86
N GLY A 139 14.33 -2.99 14.77
CA GLY A 139 14.56 -1.69 14.16
C GLY A 139 13.28 -1.06 13.61
N TYR A 140 12.48 -1.85 12.89
CA TYR A 140 11.17 -1.40 12.40
C TYR A 140 10.19 -1.15 13.56
N VAL A 141 10.16 -2.03 14.57
CA VAL A 141 9.33 -1.85 15.77
C VAL A 141 9.65 -0.53 16.46
N TYR A 142 10.94 -0.25 16.68
CA TYR A 142 11.39 1.00 17.28
C TYR A 142 10.94 2.23 16.48
N LEU A 143 11.18 2.23 15.15
CA LEU A 143 10.77 3.34 14.27
C LEU A 143 9.25 3.55 14.34
N VAL A 144 8.46 2.48 14.22
CA VAL A 144 6.99 2.55 14.26
C VAL A 144 6.49 3.09 15.59
N GLN A 145 7.05 2.63 16.72
CA GLN A 145 6.71 3.14 18.05
C GLN A 145 7.04 4.63 18.20
N GLN A 146 8.22 5.08 17.73
CA GLN A 146 8.59 6.49 17.75
C GLN A 146 7.67 7.34 16.88
N CYS A 147 7.29 6.85 15.70
CA CYS A 147 6.33 7.53 14.83
C CYS A 147 4.95 7.63 15.49
N ASN A 148 4.43 6.53 16.02
CA ASN A 148 3.13 6.52 16.70
C ASN A 148 3.11 7.50 17.89
N ALA A 149 4.16 7.51 18.72
CA ALA A 149 4.28 8.40 19.86
C ALA A 149 4.33 9.90 19.47
N LYS A 150 4.84 10.21 18.26
CA LYS A 150 4.95 11.58 17.73
C LYS A 150 3.76 11.98 16.84
N GLY A 151 2.73 11.15 16.73
CA GLY A 151 1.59 11.40 15.85
C GLY A 151 2.00 11.47 14.36
N ILE A 152 2.88 10.58 13.93
CA ILE A 152 3.31 10.40 12.55
C ILE A 152 2.64 9.12 12.01
N GLN A 153 1.90 9.24 10.92
CA GLN A 153 1.24 8.11 10.29
C GLN A 153 2.26 7.23 9.58
N VAL A 154 2.18 5.93 9.82
CA VAL A 154 3.11 4.96 9.23
C VAL A 154 2.50 4.28 8.02
N THR A 155 3.23 4.31 6.91
CA THR A 155 2.99 3.55 5.69
C THR A 155 4.16 2.62 5.45
N ALA A 156 3.90 1.31 5.36
CA ALA A 156 4.91 0.31 5.06
C ALA A 156 4.57 -0.44 3.77
N GLN A 157 5.56 -0.63 2.91
CA GLN A 157 5.46 -1.43 1.70
C GLN A 157 6.15 -2.77 1.92
N ILE A 158 5.42 -3.86 1.74
CA ILE A 158 5.98 -5.20 1.79
C ILE A 158 6.54 -5.56 0.43
N SER A 159 7.84 -5.85 0.38
CA SER A 159 8.55 -6.19 -0.85
C SER A 159 9.39 -7.46 -0.67
N ILE A 160 9.31 -8.37 -1.63
CA ILE A 160 10.27 -9.47 -1.75
C ILE A 160 11.47 -8.94 -2.51
N ASP A 161 12.55 -8.70 -1.81
CA ASP A 161 13.82 -8.24 -2.39
C ASP A 161 14.65 -9.41 -2.92
N ARG A 162 15.68 -9.09 -3.71
CA ARG A 162 16.58 -10.08 -4.29
C ARG A 162 17.54 -10.61 -3.22
N ASN A 163 17.18 -11.75 -2.62
CA ASN A 163 17.98 -12.37 -1.56
C ASN A 163 17.86 -13.90 -1.61
N ALA A 164 18.92 -14.62 -1.23
CA ALA A 164 18.91 -16.08 -1.18
C ALA A 164 17.82 -16.63 -0.24
N SER A 165 17.54 -15.95 0.88
CA SER A 165 16.52 -16.34 1.84
C SER A 165 15.07 -16.20 1.32
N THR A 166 14.86 -15.41 0.25
CA THR A 166 13.54 -15.19 -0.35
C THR A 166 13.28 -16.05 -1.58
N GLN A 167 14.29 -16.77 -2.07
CA GLN A 167 14.23 -17.53 -3.31
C GLN A 167 13.08 -18.56 -3.37
N SER A 168 12.73 -19.17 -2.25
CA SER A 168 11.66 -20.17 -2.17
C SER A 168 10.26 -19.59 -2.31
N PHE A 169 10.10 -18.26 -2.21
CA PHE A 169 8.79 -17.59 -2.28
C PHE A 169 8.45 -17.08 -3.68
N ILE A 170 9.43 -17.03 -4.57
CA ILE A 170 9.26 -16.51 -5.93
C ILE A 170 9.04 -17.64 -6.95
N THR A 171 8.55 -17.29 -8.15
CA THR A 171 8.41 -18.23 -9.25
C THR A 171 9.72 -18.38 -10.01
N GLY A 172 10.02 -19.64 -10.40
CA GLY A 172 11.18 -19.96 -11.23
C GLY A 172 12.51 -20.05 -10.45
N ASN A 173 13.47 -20.72 -11.07
CA ASN A 173 14.78 -21.01 -10.47
C ASN A 173 15.83 -19.91 -10.71
N SER A 174 15.52 -18.98 -11.60
CA SER A 174 16.43 -17.87 -11.92
C SER A 174 15.63 -16.56 -11.86
N PRO A 175 15.87 -15.72 -10.84
CA PRO A 175 15.28 -14.41 -10.80
C PRO A 175 15.74 -13.59 -12.01
N TYR A 176 14.84 -12.85 -12.64
CA TYR A 176 15.17 -11.95 -13.73
C TYR A 176 16.20 -10.90 -13.27
N ALA A 177 17.28 -10.74 -14.02
CA ALA A 177 18.45 -9.96 -13.57
C ALA A 177 18.15 -8.48 -13.33
N GLU A 178 17.18 -7.92 -14.06
CA GLU A 178 16.79 -6.50 -13.99
C GLU A 178 15.71 -6.21 -12.93
N THR A 179 15.20 -7.24 -12.28
CA THR A 179 14.12 -7.10 -11.29
C THR A 179 14.67 -6.65 -9.94
N ALA A 180 14.13 -5.55 -9.41
CA ALA A 180 14.43 -5.11 -8.04
C ALA A 180 13.62 -5.89 -7.01
N TYR A 181 12.35 -6.19 -7.31
CA TYR A 181 11.43 -6.87 -6.40
C TYR A 181 10.64 -7.97 -7.10
N TYR A 182 10.17 -8.92 -6.31
CA TYR A 182 9.42 -10.10 -6.74
C TYR A 182 8.03 -10.15 -6.14
N GLY A 183 7.13 -10.84 -6.85
CA GLY A 183 5.81 -11.20 -6.32
C GLY A 183 5.81 -12.63 -5.75
N TRP A 184 4.76 -12.95 -5.00
CA TRP A 184 4.58 -14.23 -4.35
C TRP A 184 4.16 -15.33 -5.32
N ASN A 185 4.81 -16.48 -5.24
CA ASN A 185 4.37 -17.69 -5.93
C ASN A 185 3.18 -18.33 -5.19
N THR A 186 1.99 -17.80 -5.40
CA THR A 186 0.76 -18.27 -4.74
C THR A 186 0.23 -19.59 -5.28
N ASP A 187 0.79 -20.12 -6.38
CA ASP A 187 0.47 -21.45 -6.89
C ASP A 187 1.10 -22.58 -6.07
N ASN A 188 2.23 -22.29 -5.43
CA ASN A 188 2.87 -23.23 -4.54
C ASN A 188 2.20 -23.18 -3.16
N SER A 189 1.62 -24.29 -2.73
CA SER A 189 0.89 -24.38 -1.46
C SER A 189 1.76 -24.08 -0.23
N THR A 190 3.03 -24.53 -0.25
CA THR A 190 3.99 -24.27 0.83
C THR A 190 4.34 -22.78 0.91
N THR A 191 4.62 -22.16 -0.24
CA THR A 191 4.86 -20.70 -0.31
C THR A 191 3.65 -19.93 0.18
N ARG A 192 2.44 -20.27 -0.27
CA ARG A 192 1.21 -19.61 0.16
C ARG A 192 1.02 -19.71 1.67
N GLN A 193 1.17 -20.89 2.26
CA GLN A 193 1.03 -21.08 3.71
C GLN A 193 2.09 -20.29 4.50
N THR A 194 3.33 -20.22 4.01
CA THR A 194 4.38 -19.44 4.64
C THR A 194 4.09 -17.93 4.52
N MET A 195 3.62 -17.46 3.36
CA MET A 195 3.18 -16.08 3.15
C MET A 195 2.04 -15.69 4.09
N GLU A 196 1.04 -16.56 4.25
CA GLU A 196 -0.06 -16.34 5.21
C GLU A 196 0.46 -16.22 6.64
N ALA A 197 1.39 -17.09 7.04
CA ALA A 197 2.02 -17.03 8.37
C ALA A 197 2.83 -15.74 8.58
N MET A 198 3.59 -15.30 7.56
CA MET A 198 4.33 -14.03 7.60
C MET A 198 3.40 -12.85 7.75
N PHE A 199 2.33 -12.78 6.95
CA PHE A 199 1.38 -11.67 7.02
C PHE A 199 0.61 -11.64 8.34
N ALA A 200 0.24 -12.80 8.88
CA ALA A 200 -0.38 -12.89 10.20
C ALA A 200 0.57 -12.37 11.29
N TYR A 201 1.82 -12.83 11.30
CA TYR A 201 2.86 -12.36 12.23
C TYR A 201 3.07 -10.84 12.15
N LEU A 202 3.20 -10.30 10.93
CA LEU A 202 3.36 -8.86 10.72
C LEU A 202 2.14 -8.07 11.17
N GLY A 203 0.93 -8.56 10.83
CA GLY A 203 -0.32 -7.94 11.26
C GLY A 203 -0.44 -7.86 12.78
N GLU A 204 -0.15 -8.93 13.49
CA GLU A 204 -0.16 -8.97 14.96
C GLU A 204 0.93 -8.09 15.58
N LYS A 205 2.13 -8.12 15.01
CA LYS A 205 3.28 -7.34 15.51
C LYS A 205 3.05 -5.84 15.38
N PHE A 206 2.53 -5.40 14.24
CA PHE A 206 2.29 -4.00 13.90
C PHE A 206 0.80 -3.60 13.91
N GLY A 207 -0.03 -4.33 14.64
CA GLY A 207 -1.44 -4.00 14.87
C GLY A 207 -1.73 -3.50 16.29
N LYS A 208 -0.73 -3.35 17.17
CA LYS A 208 -0.87 -2.96 18.59
C LYS A 208 -1.12 -1.46 18.73
N ASN A 209 -1.70 -1.03 19.86
CA ASN A 209 -2.04 0.39 20.07
C ASN A 209 -0.82 1.33 20.11
N ASN A 210 0.32 0.85 20.54
CA ASN A 210 1.57 1.62 20.62
C ASN A 210 2.61 1.25 19.54
N CYS A 211 2.27 0.32 18.66
CA CYS A 211 3.12 -0.12 17.56
C CYS A 211 2.23 -0.56 16.40
N TYR A 212 1.80 0.40 15.55
CA TYR A 212 0.91 0.09 14.45
C TYR A 212 1.30 0.77 13.14
N ILE A 213 1.10 0.04 12.06
CA ILE A 213 1.18 0.54 10.70
C ILE A 213 -0.24 0.86 10.25
N SER A 214 -0.46 2.13 9.85
CA SER A 214 -1.78 2.60 9.40
C SER A 214 -2.09 2.15 7.98
N ASN A 215 -1.07 2.18 7.09
CA ASN A 215 -1.19 1.89 5.67
C ASN A 215 -0.20 0.79 5.28
N TRP A 216 -0.71 -0.25 4.66
CA TRP A 216 0.06 -1.39 4.17
C TRP A 216 0.00 -1.43 2.65
N ILE A 217 1.12 -1.46 1.99
CA ILE A 217 1.23 -1.59 0.54
C ILE A 217 1.79 -2.98 0.22
N LEU A 218 1.17 -3.70 -0.71
CA LEU A 218 1.69 -4.96 -1.19
C LEU A 218 2.41 -4.78 -2.53
N GLY A 219 3.72 -4.89 -2.50
CA GLY A 219 4.58 -4.77 -3.68
C GLY A 219 4.75 -3.32 -4.15
N ASN A 220 5.71 -3.10 -5.02
CA ASN A 220 6.04 -1.81 -5.62
C ASN A 220 5.62 -1.81 -7.09
N GLU A 221 4.94 -0.74 -7.57
CA GLU A 221 4.62 -0.50 -8.99
C GLU A 221 4.27 -1.79 -9.75
N VAL A 222 3.29 -2.54 -9.23
CA VAL A 222 3.05 -3.93 -9.63
C VAL A 222 2.69 -4.09 -11.11
N ASN A 223 2.22 -3.03 -11.77
CA ASN A 223 1.99 -3.01 -13.22
C ASN A 223 3.30 -3.04 -14.02
N SER A 224 4.40 -2.51 -13.49
CA SER A 224 5.76 -2.63 -14.03
C SER A 224 6.42 -3.94 -13.55
N ALA A 225 5.73 -5.07 -13.80
CA ALA A 225 5.97 -6.36 -13.16
C ALA A 225 7.42 -6.82 -13.27
N ASN A 226 8.05 -6.68 -14.44
CA ASN A 226 9.41 -7.13 -14.67
C ASN A 226 10.46 -6.35 -13.84
N GLY A 227 10.16 -5.08 -13.55
CA GLY A 227 11.07 -4.25 -12.74
C GLY A 227 10.84 -4.39 -11.25
N TYR A 228 9.57 -4.49 -10.83
CA TYR A 228 9.22 -4.21 -9.43
C TYR A 228 8.24 -5.19 -8.77
N TYR A 229 7.73 -6.20 -9.49
CA TYR A 229 6.87 -7.26 -8.91
C TYR A 229 6.88 -8.51 -9.80
N TYR A 230 8.06 -9.08 -10.03
CA TYR A 230 8.21 -10.20 -10.96
C TYR A 230 7.64 -11.51 -10.38
N VAL A 231 6.71 -12.12 -11.11
CA VAL A 231 6.09 -13.43 -10.76
C VAL A 231 6.38 -14.52 -11.80
N GLY A 232 7.41 -14.33 -12.63
CA GLY A 232 7.70 -15.22 -13.75
C GLY A 232 7.03 -14.77 -15.05
N ASN A 233 7.37 -15.44 -16.15
CA ASN A 233 6.75 -15.19 -17.46
C ASN A 233 5.39 -15.89 -17.51
N VAL A 234 4.36 -15.22 -17.01
CA VAL A 234 2.98 -15.71 -16.95
C VAL A 234 2.04 -14.81 -17.74
N SER A 235 0.85 -15.32 -18.08
CA SER A 235 -0.17 -14.47 -18.70
C SER A 235 -0.65 -13.38 -17.74
N PHE A 236 -1.15 -12.25 -18.28
CA PHE A 236 -1.69 -11.16 -17.48
C PHE A 236 -2.80 -11.61 -16.52
N SER A 237 -3.72 -12.46 -16.97
CA SER A 237 -4.76 -13.03 -16.11
C SER A 237 -4.19 -13.85 -14.95
N LYS A 238 -3.13 -14.60 -15.20
CA LYS A 238 -2.42 -15.38 -14.17
C LYS A 238 -1.72 -14.46 -13.19
N PHE A 239 -1.01 -13.42 -13.66
CA PHE A 239 -0.41 -12.40 -12.85
C PHE A 239 -1.42 -11.75 -11.89
N ILE A 240 -2.56 -11.30 -12.43
CA ILE A 240 -3.65 -10.70 -11.63
C ILE A 240 -4.19 -11.68 -10.59
N SER A 241 -4.32 -12.96 -10.94
CA SER A 241 -4.78 -13.99 -9.99
C SER A 241 -3.80 -14.18 -8.83
N MET A 242 -2.51 -14.27 -9.12
CA MET A 242 -1.45 -14.44 -8.11
C MET A 242 -1.35 -13.22 -7.20
N TYR A 243 -1.37 -12.02 -7.80
CA TYR A 243 -1.33 -10.77 -7.04
C TYR A 243 -2.56 -10.61 -6.13
N SER A 244 -3.75 -10.86 -6.66
CA SER A 244 -5.01 -10.74 -5.90
C SER A 244 -5.07 -11.72 -4.74
N GLU A 245 -4.54 -12.94 -4.90
CA GLU A 245 -4.45 -13.91 -3.80
C GLU A 245 -3.51 -13.43 -2.70
N ALA A 246 -2.32 -12.95 -3.04
CA ALA A 246 -1.39 -12.39 -2.07
C ALA A 246 -1.98 -11.14 -1.36
N PHE A 247 -2.65 -10.27 -2.13
CA PHE A 247 -3.32 -9.08 -1.58
C PHE A 247 -4.43 -9.45 -0.60
N ARG A 248 -5.27 -10.42 -0.94
CA ARG A 248 -6.31 -10.96 -0.06
C ARG A 248 -5.73 -11.46 1.26
N CYS A 249 -4.64 -12.22 1.19
CA CYS A 249 -3.97 -12.75 2.38
C CYS A 249 -3.45 -11.61 3.29
N LEU A 250 -2.78 -10.60 2.71
CA LEU A 250 -2.35 -9.43 3.48
C LEU A 250 -3.54 -8.66 4.06
N TYR A 251 -4.57 -8.43 3.25
CA TYR A 251 -5.78 -7.73 3.67
C TYR A 251 -6.42 -8.40 4.90
N ASN A 252 -6.63 -9.71 4.84
CA ASN A 252 -7.25 -10.44 5.93
C ASN A 252 -6.39 -10.43 7.20
N ALA A 253 -5.07 -10.62 7.08
CA ALA A 253 -4.14 -10.58 8.20
C ALA A 253 -4.10 -9.20 8.89
N VAL A 254 -4.00 -8.14 8.11
CA VAL A 254 -3.99 -6.76 8.61
C VAL A 254 -5.32 -6.40 9.26
N LYS A 255 -6.44 -6.66 8.56
CA LYS A 255 -7.78 -6.29 9.05
C LYS A 255 -8.20 -7.07 10.28
N SER A 256 -7.82 -8.34 10.38
CA SER A 256 -8.11 -9.16 11.57
C SER A 256 -7.26 -8.79 12.79
N SER A 257 -6.11 -8.15 12.59
CA SER A 257 -5.23 -7.68 13.67
C SER A 257 -5.58 -6.25 14.13
N ARG A 258 -5.79 -5.33 13.18
CA ARG A 258 -6.21 -3.94 13.40
C ARG A 258 -7.20 -3.52 12.33
N GLY A 259 -8.48 -3.59 12.66
CA GLY A 259 -9.58 -3.39 11.70
C GLY A 259 -9.56 -2.05 10.96
N SER A 260 -9.02 -1.00 11.56
CA SER A 260 -8.93 0.34 10.97
C SER A 260 -7.79 0.53 9.97
N SER A 261 -6.74 -0.30 9.97
CA SER A 261 -5.63 -0.19 9.02
C SER A 261 -6.11 -0.38 7.58
N LYS A 262 -5.45 0.29 6.64
CA LYS A 262 -5.77 0.24 5.21
C LYS A 262 -4.73 -0.56 4.44
N VAL A 263 -5.16 -1.22 3.36
CA VAL A 263 -4.29 -2.00 2.46
C VAL A 263 -4.41 -1.45 1.05
N PHE A 264 -3.27 -1.31 0.36
CA PHE A 264 -3.13 -0.60 -0.90
C PHE A 264 -2.47 -1.49 -1.96
N ILE A 265 -3.00 -1.42 -3.19
CA ILE A 265 -2.27 -1.78 -4.40
C ILE A 265 -1.38 -0.60 -4.80
N CYS A 266 -0.17 -0.83 -5.31
CA CYS A 266 0.75 0.21 -5.74
C CYS A 266 0.95 0.18 -7.26
N LEU A 267 0.77 1.33 -7.92
CA LEU A 267 0.90 1.48 -9.37
C LEU A 267 1.78 2.69 -9.73
N ASP A 268 2.45 2.61 -10.88
CA ASP A 268 3.21 3.71 -11.47
C ASP A 268 2.35 4.67 -12.32
N ASN A 269 3.00 5.67 -12.93
CA ASN A 269 2.37 6.72 -13.72
C ASN A 269 1.97 6.30 -15.15
N CYS A 270 2.31 5.09 -15.61
CA CYS A 270 2.05 4.58 -16.95
C CYS A 270 0.57 4.15 -17.10
N TRP A 271 -0.34 5.12 -17.25
CA TRP A 271 -1.78 4.89 -17.10
C TRP A 271 -2.40 4.03 -18.20
N ASN A 272 -2.35 4.47 -19.47
CA ASN A 272 -2.81 3.69 -20.64
C ASN A 272 -1.64 3.16 -21.47
N GLN A 273 -0.42 3.38 -21.04
CA GLN A 273 0.80 2.89 -21.69
C GLN A 273 1.49 1.89 -20.75
N LYS A 274 2.18 0.92 -21.34
CA LYS A 274 3.10 0.06 -20.62
C LYS A 274 4.43 0.78 -20.40
N ASN A 275 5.11 0.48 -19.29
CA ASN A 275 6.51 0.82 -19.09
C ASN A 275 7.40 0.11 -20.14
N ALA A 276 8.66 0.50 -20.25
CA ALA A 276 9.63 -0.07 -21.20
C ALA A 276 10.09 -1.50 -20.84
N PHE A 277 9.77 -2.01 -19.68
CA PHE A 277 10.10 -3.38 -19.29
C PHE A 277 9.42 -4.42 -20.19
N THR A 278 10.07 -5.56 -20.38
CA THR A 278 9.58 -6.65 -21.25
C THR A 278 8.24 -7.21 -20.79
N ILE A 279 8.07 -7.40 -19.46
CA ILE A 279 6.82 -7.85 -18.85
C ILE A 279 6.28 -6.70 -18.01
N CYS A 280 5.35 -5.94 -18.57
CA CYS A 280 4.68 -4.84 -17.90
C CYS A 280 3.28 -4.63 -18.46
N TYR A 281 2.48 -3.90 -17.72
CA TYR A 281 1.07 -3.65 -18.01
C TYR A 281 0.77 -2.17 -17.77
N SER A 282 -0.31 -1.66 -18.35
CA SER A 282 -0.76 -0.31 -17.99
C SER A 282 -1.34 -0.29 -16.58
N ALA A 283 -1.14 0.81 -15.87
CA ALA A 283 -1.68 0.97 -14.52
C ALA A 283 -3.21 0.82 -14.49
N ARG A 284 -3.90 1.38 -15.51
CA ARG A 284 -5.34 1.27 -15.63
C ARG A 284 -5.82 -0.17 -15.79
N SER A 285 -5.26 -0.92 -16.75
CA SER A 285 -5.70 -2.32 -16.96
C SER A 285 -5.40 -3.19 -15.73
N THR A 286 -4.30 -2.93 -15.04
CA THR A 286 -3.95 -3.63 -13.80
C THR A 286 -4.95 -3.32 -12.69
N LEU A 287 -5.31 -2.05 -12.50
CA LEU A 287 -6.26 -1.62 -11.48
C LEU A 287 -7.66 -2.21 -11.72
N GLU A 288 -8.16 -2.12 -12.94
CA GLU A 288 -9.49 -2.64 -13.32
C GLU A 288 -9.57 -4.16 -13.14
N SER A 289 -8.54 -4.88 -13.62
CA SER A 289 -8.48 -6.34 -13.52
C SER A 289 -8.30 -6.82 -12.08
N PHE A 290 -7.49 -6.13 -11.29
CA PHE A 290 -7.35 -6.39 -9.85
C PHE A 290 -8.68 -6.18 -9.13
N ALA A 291 -9.36 -5.04 -9.35
CA ALA A 291 -10.62 -4.71 -8.69
C ALA A 291 -11.71 -5.76 -8.99
N ALA A 292 -11.81 -6.22 -10.25
CA ALA A 292 -12.71 -7.28 -10.62
C ALA A 292 -12.35 -8.60 -9.94
N LYS A 293 -11.06 -8.98 -10.00
CA LYS A 293 -10.58 -10.27 -9.46
C LYS A 293 -10.72 -10.36 -7.95
N ILE A 294 -10.36 -9.32 -7.21
CA ILE A 294 -10.46 -9.33 -5.75
C ILE A 294 -11.92 -9.39 -5.28
N SER A 295 -12.84 -8.72 -5.98
CA SER A 295 -14.27 -8.78 -5.70
C SER A 295 -14.89 -10.16 -5.96
N ASP A 296 -14.38 -10.88 -6.97
CA ASP A 296 -14.78 -12.26 -7.22
C ASP A 296 -14.26 -13.24 -6.16
N MET A 297 -13.02 -13.03 -5.71
CA MET A 297 -12.39 -13.91 -4.72
C MET A 297 -13.02 -13.77 -3.35
N GLN A 298 -13.23 -12.54 -2.90
CA GLN A 298 -13.73 -12.22 -1.57
C GLN A 298 -14.59 -10.96 -1.62
N LYS A 299 -15.80 -11.04 -1.04
CA LYS A 299 -16.70 -9.89 -0.96
C LYS A 299 -16.22 -8.86 0.07
N ASP A 300 -16.61 -7.61 -0.12
CA ASP A 300 -16.43 -6.48 0.80
C ASP A 300 -14.96 -6.16 1.13
N VAL A 301 -14.04 -6.46 0.22
CA VAL A 301 -12.63 -6.04 0.34
C VAL A 301 -12.50 -4.54 0.03
N ASN A 302 -12.27 -3.73 1.05
CA ASN A 302 -12.07 -2.28 0.96
C ASN A 302 -10.58 -1.96 0.68
N TRP A 303 -10.14 -2.20 -0.55
CA TRP A 303 -8.80 -1.89 -0.99
C TRP A 303 -8.62 -0.40 -1.29
N ASN A 304 -7.38 0.07 -1.33
CA ASN A 304 -7.00 1.45 -1.61
C ASN A 304 -5.86 1.49 -2.63
N LEU A 305 -5.54 2.69 -3.15
CA LEU A 305 -4.53 2.89 -4.18
C LEU A 305 -3.34 3.69 -3.66
N ALA A 306 -2.15 3.12 -3.72
CA ALA A 306 -0.88 3.82 -3.66
C ALA A 306 -0.43 4.11 -5.10
N TYR A 307 -0.01 5.33 -5.38
CA TYR A 307 0.29 5.75 -6.75
C TYR A 307 1.54 6.62 -6.82
N HIS A 308 2.41 6.31 -7.78
CA HIS A 308 3.64 7.04 -8.02
C HIS A 308 3.46 7.96 -9.23
N ALA A 309 3.07 9.21 -8.96
CA ALA A 309 2.76 10.20 -10.01
C ALA A 309 4.01 10.97 -10.48
N TYR A 310 5.10 10.25 -10.71
CA TYR A 310 6.34 10.83 -11.24
C TYR A 310 6.12 11.52 -12.58
N ASN A 311 6.93 12.55 -12.85
CA ASN A 311 6.88 13.23 -14.14
C ASN A 311 7.46 12.39 -15.29
N GLN A 312 7.15 12.76 -16.51
CA GLN A 312 7.75 12.22 -17.74
C GLN A 312 8.32 13.36 -18.58
N PRO A 313 9.63 13.38 -18.83
CA PRO A 313 10.65 12.45 -18.29
C PRO A 313 10.88 12.63 -16.78
N LEU A 314 11.32 11.58 -16.10
CA LEU A 314 11.53 11.53 -14.64
C LEU A 314 12.57 12.56 -14.16
N SER A 315 13.57 12.87 -15.01
CA SER A 315 14.63 13.84 -14.71
C SER A 315 14.17 15.30 -14.73
N ASP A 316 13.04 15.61 -15.38
CA ASP A 316 12.47 16.96 -15.43
C ASP A 316 11.41 17.15 -14.35
N SER A 317 11.63 18.10 -13.46
CA SER A 317 10.68 18.43 -12.40
C SER A 317 9.55 19.37 -12.82
N GLN A 318 9.60 19.97 -14.02
CA GLN A 318 8.62 20.95 -14.51
C GLN A 318 7.34 20.31 -15.05
N PHE A 319 6.62 19.56 -14.22
CA PHE A 319 5.42 18.85 -14.65
C PHE A 319 4.25 19.77 -15.11
N TRP A 320 4.30 21.06 -14.82
CA TRP A 320 3.27 22.04 -15.22
C TRP A 320 3.43 22.58 -16.64
N SER A 321 4.57 22.33 -17.27
CA SER A 321 4.91 22.80 -18.62
C SER A 321 5.49 21.66 -19.46
N GLY A 322 6.02 21.98 -20.61
CA GLY A 322 6.73 21.05 -21.48
C GLY A 322 5.94 20.57 -22.69
N ALA A 323 6.68 19.99 -23.64
CA ALA A 323 6.17 19.37 -24.84
C ALA A 323 5.24 18.19 -24.52
N ASN A 324 4.49 17.69 -25.49
CA ASN A 324 3.63 16.51 -25.39
C ASN A 324 2.44 16.64 -24.41
N ALA A 325 1.80 17.82 -24.36
CA ALA A 325 0.60 18.04 -23.53
C ALA A 325 -0.51 16.99 -23.77
N SER A 326 -0.59 16.45 -25.00
CA SER A 326 -1.53 15.38 -25.37
C SER A 326 -1.35 14.07 -24.60
N MET A 327 -0.19 13.83 -24.02
CA MET A 327 0.06 12.64 -23.19
C MET A 327 -0.52 12.76 -21.77
N PHE A 328 -0.97 13.94 -21.35
CA PHE A 328 -1.44 14.27 -19.99
C PHE A 328 -2.83 14.93 -20.02
N THR A 329 -3.80 14.24 -20.59
CA THR A 329 -5.16 14.76 -20.72
C THR A 329 -5.99 14.62 -19.44
N SER A 330 -7.13 15.30 -19.39
CA SER A 330 -8.12 15.13 -18.31
C SER A 330 -9.05 13.93 -18.51
N ASP A 331 -9.01 13.28 -19.67
CA ASP A 331 -9.77 12.07 -19.94
C ASP A 331 -8.95 10.81 -19.61
N ALA A 332 -9.40 10.04 -18.63
CA ALA A 332 -8.76 8.80 -18.22
C ALA A 332 -8.73 7.72 -19.32
N ASN A 333 -9.55 7.82 -20.36
CA ASN A 333 -9.56 6.87 -21.47
C ASN A 333 -8.46 7.12 -22.47
N THR A 334 -8.01 8.37 -22.61
CA THR A 334 -7.07 8.80 -23.65
C THR A 334 -5.72 9.26 -23.13
N THR A 335 -5.62 9.66 -21.85
CA THR A 335 -4.34 10.09 -21.27
C THR A 335 -3.33 8.93 -21.24
N THR A 336 -2.12 9.21 -21.72
CA THR A 336 -1.03 8.21 -21.73
C THR A 336 -0.49 8.00 -20.33
N PHE A 337 -0.15 9.10 -19.65
CA PHE A 337 0.37 9.11 -18.30
C PHE A 337 -0.54 9.89 -17.35
N ILE A 338 -0.54 9.48 -16.08
CA ILE A 338 -1.06 10.32 -15.01
C ILE A 338 0.09 10.65 -14.05
N THR A 339 0.42 11.94 -14.01
CA THR A 339 1.48 12.52 -13.17
C THR A 339 0.88 13.61 -12.30
N MET A 340 1.71 14.36 -11.56
CA MET A 340 1.20 15.53 -10.83
C MET A 340 0.59 16.61 -11.76
N ARG A 341 0.88 16.57 -13.09
CA ARG A 341 0.26 17.47 -14.07
C ARG A 341 -1.25 17.31 -14.12
N ASN A 342 -1.73 16.08 -14.24
CA ASN A 342 -3.13 15.71 -14.41
C ASN A 342 -3.64 14.75 -13.30
N ILE A 343 -3.14 14.88 -12.08
CA ILE A 343 -3.50 13.99 -10.96
C ILE A 343 -5.01 13.98 -10.67
N GLN A 344 -5.73 15.04 -11.03
CA GLN A 344 -7.19 15.11 -10.92
C GLN A 344 -7.87 14.01 -11.73
N THR A 345 -7.33 13.70 -12.92
CA THR A 345 -7.82 12.61 -13.79
C THR A 345 -7.86 11.27 -13.04
N LEU A 346 -6.79 10.94 -12.27
CA LEU A 346 -6.75 9.72 -11.45
C LEU A 346 -7.83 9.73 -10.37
N THR A 347 -7.92 10.85 -9.64
CA THR A 347 -8.81 10.91 -8.48
C THR A 347 -10.28 10.91 -8.88
N ASP A 348 -10.63 11.55 -9.97
CA ASP A 348 -11.98 11.52 -10.54
C ASP A 348 -12.31 10.13 -11.09
N TYR A 349 -11.38 9.49 -11.78
CA TYR A 349 -11.56 8.11 -12.25
C TYR A 349 -11.81 7.14 -11.10
N VAL A 350 -10.95 7.15 -10.08
CA VAL A 350 -11.09 6.25 -8.92
C VAL A 350 -12.40 6.52 -8.19
N LYS A 351 -12.75 7.79 -7.94
CA LYS A 351 -14.00 8.17 -7.29
C LYS A 351 -15.23 7.70 -8.07
N ASN A 352 -15.24 7.92 -9.38
CA ASN A 352 -16.39 7.59 -10.24
C ASN A 352 -16.54 6.08 -10.44
N ARG A 353 -15.42 5.34 -10.53
CA ARG A 353 -15.42 3.90 -10.84
C ARG A 353 -15.56 3.03 -9.61
N PHE A 354 -14.93 3.41 -8.48
CA PHE A 354 -14.81 2.58 -7.27
C PHE A 354 -15.39 3.24 -6.02
N GLY A 355 -15.80 4.50 -6.12
CA GLY A 355 -16.37 5.25 -5.01
C GLY A 355 -15.35 6.03 -4.18
N SER A 356 -15.85 6.96 -3.35
CA SER A 356 -15.03 7.84 -2.51
C SER A 356 -14.33 7.13 -1.34
N ASN A 357 -14.76 5.91 -1.02
CA ASN A 357 -14.16 5.11 0.04
C ASN A 357 -12.83 4.46 -0.39
N THR A 358 -12.60 4.30 -1.70
CA THR A 358 -11.29 3.91 -2.24
C THR A 358 -10.34 5.09 -2.16
N ARG A 359 -9.47 5.11 -1.15
CA ARG A 359 -8.58 6.23 -0.88
C ARG A 359 -7.28 6.13 -1.68
N ILE A 360 -6.66 7.27 -1.92
CA ILE A 360 -5.40 7.36 -2.66
C ILE A 360 -4.32 7.92 -1.75
N ILE A 361 -3.15 7.31 -1.76
CA ILE A 361 -1.92 7.89 -1.24
C ILE A 361 -0.90 8.03 -2.37
N LEU A 362 -0.22 9.16 -2.41
CA LEU A 362 0.93 9.36 -3.28
C LEU A 362 2.16 8.91 -2.49
N SER A 363 2.44 7.61 -2.55
CA SER A 363 3.38 6.94 -1.64
C SER A 363 4.84 7.19 -1.97
N GLU A 364 5.14 7.53 -3.21
CA GLU A 364 6.50 7.87 -3.65
C GLU A 364 6.43 8.93 -4.75
N GLN A 365 6.95 10.13 -4.44
CA GLN A 365 7.02 11.25 -5.37
C GLN A 365 8.43 11.81 -5.38
N GLY A 366 9.01 12.02 -6.54
CA GLY A 366 10.35 12.58 -6.70
C GLY A 366 10.38 13.70 -7.72
N PHE A 367 11.18 14.71 -7.43
CA PHE A 367 11.41 15.86 -8.31
C PHE A 367 12.91 16.13 -8.36
N SER A 368 13.52 15.89 -9.53
CA SER A 368 14.96 16.04 -9.70
C SER A 368 15.37 17.51 -9.78
N SER A 369 16.49 17.86 -9.16
CA SER A 369 17.14 19.17 -9.33
C SER A 369 18.16 19.20 -10.47
N THR A 370 18.34 18.09 -11.21
CA THR A 370 19.34 17.98 -12.28
C THR A 370 19.00 18.88 -13.45
N TYR A 371 17.75 18.80 -13.94
CA TYR A 371 17.27 19.70 -14.98
C TYR A 371 16.43 20.81 -14.37
N GLY A 372 16.68 22.07 -14.79
CA GLY A 372 16.00 23.25 -14.27
C GLY A 372 16.45 23.69 -12.88
N GLY A 373 17.34 22.96 -12.21
CA GLY A 373 17.98 23.34 -10.97
C GLY A 373 17.10 23.24 -9.72
N GLN A 374 17.68 23.66 -8.59
CA GLN A 374 17.05 23.57 -7.26
C GLN A 374 15.78 24.42 -7.11
N ALA A 375 15.64 25.53 -7.86
CA ALA A 375 14.45 26.37 -7.82
C ALA A 375 13.24 25.65 -8.44
N ASN A 376 13.44 24.96 -9.55
CA ASN A 376 12.41 24.14 -10.17
C ASN A 376 12.00 22.96 -9.28
N GLN A 377 12.96 22.25 -8.68
CA GLN A 377 12.67 21.20 -7.72
C GLN A 377 11.78 21.72 -6.57
N ALA A 378 12.14 22.86 -6.00
CA ALA A 378 11.40 23.46 -4.90
C ALA A 378 9.98 23.88 -5.30
N ALA A 379 9.82 24.47 -6.49
CA ALA A 379 8.52 24.84 -7.03
C ALA A 379 7.65 23.59 -7.34
N ALA A 380 8.26 22.53 -7.90
CA ALA A 380 7.57 21.28 -8.17
C ALA A 380 7.03 20.63 -6.89
N ILE A 381 7.84 20.54 -5.84
CA ILE A 381 7.44 20.00 -4.55
C ILE A 381 6.27 20.83 -3.96
N ALA A 382 6.36 22.16 -3.99
CA ALA A 382 5.31 23.03 -3.45
C ALA A 382 4.00 22.92 -4.24
N LEU A 383 4.07 22.96 -5.57
CA LEU A 383 2.89 22.85 -6.43
C LEU A 383 2.22 21.50 -6.31
N ALA A 384 3.00 20.42 -6.36
CA ALA A 384 2.51 19.06 -6.21
C ALA A 384 1.82 18.84 -4.85
N TYR A 385 2.45 19.36 -3.78
CA TYR A 385 1.86 19.30 -2.45
C TYR A 385 0.51 20.03 -2.39
N TYR A 386 0.41 21.25 -2.92
CA TYR A 386 -0.86 21.99 -2.91
C TYR A 386 -1.95 21.28 -3.73
N LYS A 387 -1.60 20.69 -4.87
CA LYS A 387 -2.54 19.85 -5.64
C LYS A 387 -3.03 18.65 -4.82
N ALA A 388 -2.14 17.95 -4.13
CA ALA A 388 -2.51 16.83 -3.26
C ALA A 388 -3.29 17.30 -2.01
N ALA A 389 -2.87 18.40 -1.39
CA ALA A 389 -3.50 18.94 -0.20
C ALA A 389 -4.95 19.39 -0.47
N CYS A 390 -5.20 20.06 -1.62
CA CYS A 390 -6.53 20.51 -2.02
C CYS A 390 -7.44 19.39 -2.56
N ASN A 391 -6.90 18.21 -2.89
CA ASN A 391 -7.67 17.10 -3.43
C ASN A 391 -8.22 16.19 -2.30
N PRO A 392 -9.56 16.06 -2.17
CA PRO A 392 -10.16 15.31 -1.06
C PRO A 392 -9.97 13.79 -1.17
N MET A 393 -9.61 13.25 -2.34
CA MET A 393 -9.38 11.81 -2.54
C MET A 393 -7.99 11.36 -2.10
N ILE A 394 -7.02 12.28 -1.96
CA ILE A 394 -5.63 11.98 -1.61
C ILE A 394 -5.45 12.12 -0.11
N ASP A 395 -4.95 11.08 0.56
CA ASP A 395 -4.74 11.05 2.02
C ASP A 395 -3.29 11.35 2.43
N ALA A 396 -2.29 11.11 1.56
CA ALA A 396 -0.89 11.38 1.84
C ALA A 396 -0.14 11.80 0.56
N PHE A 397 0.88 12.65 0.74
CA PHE A 397 1.86 13.06 -0.26
C PHE A 397 3.26 12.83 0.31
N ILE A 398 3.94 11.80 -0.15
CA ILE A 398 5.20 11.32 0.41
C ILE A 398 6.29 11.49 -0.64
N ILE A 399 7.33 12.24 -0.32
CA ILE A 399 8.44 12.44 -1.24
C ILE A 399 9.56 11.43 -1.01
N ARG A 400 10.27 11.09 -2.05
CA ARG A 400 11.59 10.52 -2.12
C ARG A 400 12.55 11.66 -2.43
N SER A 401 13.60 11.97 -1.71
CA SER A 401 14.11 11.40 -0.49
C SER A 401 14.65 12.55 0.40
N TYR A 402 15.13 12.23 1.62
CA TYR A 402 15.73 13.25 2.49
C TYR A 402 17.08 13.77 1.96
N LYS A 403 17.89 12.87 1.39
CA LYS A 403 19.21 13.12 0.85
C LYS A 403 19.35 12.50 -0.53
N ASP A 404 20.14 13.12 -1.41
CA ASP A 404 20.45 12.55 -2.71
C ASP A 404 21.15 11.20 -2.57
N GLU A 405 20.64 10.19 -3.28
CA GLU A 405 21.23 8.86 -3.37
C GLU A 405 22.25 8.82 -4.52
N ALA A 406 23.47 8.38 -4.26
CA ALA A 406 24.56 8.45 -5.22
C ALA A 406 24.25 7.72 -6.55
N HIS A 407 23.59 6.56 -6.48
CA HIS A 407 23.21 5.79 -7.66
C HIS A 407 22.12 6.46 -8.50
N GLU A 408 21.19 7.19 -7.87
CA GLU A 408 20.17 7.96 -8.55
C GLU A 408 20.75 9.22 -9.21
N VAL A 409 21.65 9.90 -8.50
CA VAL A 409 22.37 11.07 -9.06
C VAL A 409 23.16 10.68 -10.31
N ALA A 410 23.79 9.51 -10.33
CA ALA A 410 24.47 8.98 -11.52
C ALA A 410 23.52 8.77 -12.72
N GLN A 411 22.22 8.60 -12.47
CA GLN A 411 21.17 8.49 -13.47
C GLN A 411 20.48 9.84 -13.80
N GLY A 412 20.99 10.96 -13.28
CA GLY A 412 20.40 12.28 -13.45
C GLY A 412 19.19 12.55 -12.52
N LEU A 413 19.10 11.82 -11.41
CA LEU A 413 17.95 11.87 -10.50
C LEU A 413 18.33 12.41 -9.10
N ALA A 414 18.72 13.68 -9.02
CA ALA A 414 19.05 14.34 -7.75
C ALA A 414 17.76 14.79 -7.03
N MET A 415 17.04 13.85 -6.39
CA MET A 415 15.70 14.05 -5.82
C MET A 415 15.70 14.49 -4.35
N GLY A 416 16.81 14.37 -3.63
CA GLY A 416 16.91 14.70 -2.21
C GLY A 416 16.60 16.15 -1.87
N LEU A 417 16.13 16.39 -0.64
CA LEU A 417 16.04 17.72 -0.03
C LEU A 417 17.41 18.28 0.34
N LYS A 418 18.36 17.40 0.56
CA LYS A 418 19.78 17.69 0.77
C LYS A 418 20.59 17.03 -0.34
N ASP A 419 21.73 17.60 -0.67
CA ASP A 419 22.66 16.95 -1.59
C ASP A 419 23.38 15.74 -0.93
N ALA A 420 24.21 15.03 -1.70
CA ALA A 420 24.95 13.87 -1.23
C ALA A 420 25.88 14.15 -0.04
N ASN A 421 26.28 15.40 0.17
CA ASN A 421 27.11 15.84 1.29
C ASN A 421 26.29 16.34 2.48
N GLY A 422 24.95 16.30 2.40
CA GLY A 422 24.05 16.74 3.46
C GLY A 422 23.76 18.25 3.46
N LYS A 423 24.23 19.01 2.47
CA LYS A 423 23.93 20.44 2.32
C LYS A 423 22.47 20.62 1.87
N LYS A 424 21.75 21.48 2.55
CA LYS A 424 20.34 21.77 2.25
C LYS A 424 20.20 22.43 0.88
N LYS A 425 19.31 21.87 0.05
CA LYS A 425 18.89 22.48 -1.21
C LYS A 425 17.76 23.50 -0.97
N THR A 426 17.42 24.29 -1.99
CA THR A 426 16.29 25.24 -1.93
C THR A 426 14.98 24.55 -1.52
N ALA A 427 14.76 23.34 -1.99
CA ALA A 427 13.60 22.51 -1.67
C ALA A 427 13.45 22.17 -0.18
N TYR A 428 14.54 22.13 0.58
CA TYR A 428 14.50 21.75 1.99
C TYR A 428 13.59 22.69 2.83
N ASN A 429 13.78 24.00 2.74
CA ASN A 429 12.99 24.96 3.51
C ASN A 429 11.54 25.04 3.01
N VAL A 430 11.34 24.88 1.70
CA VAL A 430 10.00 24.79 1.08
C VAL A 430 9.26 23.59 1.65
N PHE A 431 9.83 22.39 1.56
CA PHE A 431 9.22 21.17 2.06
C PHE A 431 8.94 21.22 3.57
N LYS A 432 9.92 21.64 4.35
CA LYS A 432 9.80 21.75 5.83
C LYS A 432 8.59 22.58 6.26
N ASN A 433 8.23 23.62 5.51
CA ASN A 433 7.24 24.61 5.91
C ASN A 433 6.00 24.70 5.02
N MET A 434 5.93 23.96 3.90
CA MET A 434 4.81 24.05 2.93
C MET A 434 3.46 23.65 3.52
N ASP A 435 3.44 22.97 4.65
CA ASP A 435 2.26 22.53 5.37
C ASP A 435 2.01 23.31 6.67
N SER A 436 2.66 24.44 6.86
CA SER A 436 2.48 25.32 8.02
C SER A 436 1.50 26.46 7.74
N SER A 437 0.98 27.10 8.78
CA SER A 437 0.11 28.28 8.68
C SER A 437 0.76 29.43 7.88
N ASN A 438 2.08 29.46 7.82
CA ASN A 438 2.88 30.43 7.06
C ASN A 438 3.44 29.86 5.75
N SER A 439 2.82 28.81 5.18
CA SER A 439 3.37 28.09 4.03
C SER A 439 3.74 28.99 2.86
N LEU A 440 2.91 29.98 2.52
CA LEU A 440 3.16 30.92 1.42
C LEU A 440 4.44 31.75 1.59
N LYS A 441 4.86 32.04 2.82
CA LYS A 441 6.15 32.71 3.08
C LYS A 441 7.33 31.94 2.49
N TYR A 442 7.23 30.62 2.43
CA TYR A 442 8.30 29.73 1.97
C TYR A 442 8.13 29.25 0.52
N THR A 443 6.91 29.24 0.01
CA THR A 443 6.58 28.63 -1.28
C THR A 443 6.30 29.66 -2.38
N GLU A 444 5.73 30.82 -2.06
CA GLU A 444 5.20 31.75 -3.05
C GLU A 444 6.26 32.29 -4.00
N LYS A 445 7.48 32.61 -3.48
CA LYS A 445 8.57 33.12 -4.31
C LYS A 445 8.97 32.15 -5.41
N VAL A 446 9.20 30.88 -5.06
CA VAL A 446 9.60 29.85 -6.05
C VAL A 446 8.44 29.52 -6.99
N LEU A 447 7.21 29.50 -6.51
CA LEU A 447 6.03 29.26 -7.34
C LEU A 447 5.80 30.38 -8.36
N LYS A 448 5.89 31.64 -7.95
CA LYS A 448 5.76 32.79 -8.88
C LYS A 448 6.89 32.83 -9.90
N SER A 449 8.13 32.57 -9.50
CA SER A 449 9.28 32.67 -10.40
C SER A 449 9.36 31.50 -11.38
N GLN A 450 8.98 30.26 -11.01
CA GLN A 450 9.15 29.09 -11.84
C GLN A 450 7.85 28.67 -12.57
N VAL A 451 6.69 28.94 -11.98
CA VAL A 451 5.38 28.48 -12.48
C VAL A 451 4.50 29.65 -12.97
N GLY A 452 4.69 30.85 -12.42
CA GLY A 452 3.86 32.01 -12.74
C GLY A 452 2.50 31.95 -12.04
N ASN A 453 1.41 31.84 -12.80
CA ASN A 453 0.04 31.74 -12.27
C ASN A 453 -0.27 30.35 -11.68
N TRP A 454 0.51 29.93 -10.70
CA TRP A 454 0.42 28.58 -10.12
C TRP A 454 -0.94 28.26 -9.46
N LYS A 455 -1.65 29.29 -8.96
CA LYS A 455 -2.95 29.09 -8.28
C LYS A 455 -4.00 28.48 -9.20
N SER A 456 -3.99 28.82 -10.48
CA SER A 456 -4.90 28.26 -11.48
C SER A 456 -4.64 26.77 -11.75
N LEU A 457 -3.46 26.27 -11.42
CA LEU A 457 -3.07 24.87 -11.59
C LEU A 457 -3.45 23.97 -10.40
N VAL A 458 -4.04 24.56 -9.33
CA VAL A 458 -4.44 23.82 -8.11
C VAL A 458 -5.97 23.87 -7.98
N PRO A 459 -6.68 22.83 -8.47
CA PRO A 459 -8.14 22.79 -8.36
C PRO A 459 -8.61 22.94 -6.92
N GLY A 460 -9.57 23.83 -6.70
CA GLY A 460 -10.12 24.10 -5.37
C GLY A 460 -9.18 24.85 -4.41
N TYR A 461 -8.13 25.50 -4.95
CA TYR A 461 -7.26 26.35 -4.15
C TYR A 461 -8.00 27.56 -3.58
N SER A 462 -7.81 27.81 -2.29
CA SER A 462 -8.04 29.10 -1.67
C SER A 462 -7.08 29.27 -0.49
N THR A 463 -6.69 30.53 -0.20
CA THR A 463 -5.79 30.81 0.93
C THR A 463 -6.43 30.39 2.27
N GLY A 464 -7.73 30.58 2.42
CA GLY A 464 -8.49 30.15 3.60
C GLY A 464 -8.48 28.65 3.76
N LYS A 465 -8.67 27.87 2.67
CA LYS A 465 -8.62 26.42 2.69
C LYS A 465 -7.23 25.91 3.10
N ILE A 466 -6.17 26.46 2.52
CA ILE A 466 -4.80 26.11 2.89
C ILE A 466 -4.56 26.41 4.38
N SER A 467 -4.93 27.58 4.85
CA SER A 467 -4.76 27.96 6.27
C SER A 467 -5.58 27.05 7.21
N SER A 468 -6.79 26.64 6.84
CA SER A 468 -7.64 25.78 7.67
C SER A 468 -7.10 24.34 7.79
N MET A 469 -6.35 23.85 6.79
CA MET A 469 -5.76 22.52 6.81
C MET A 469 -4.63 22.35 7.83
N TYR A 470 -4.02 23.47 8.28
CA TYR A 470 -2.85 23.46 9.17
C TYR A 470 -3.15 23.84 10.62
N ARG A 471 -4.40 24.14 10.94
CA ARG A 471 -4.79 24.63 12.28
C ARG A 471 -5.16 23.51 13.27
N LYS A 472 -4.92 22.25 12.94
CA LYS A 472 -5.22 21.14 13.87
C LYS A 472 -3.96 20.66 14.58
#